data_5de1897c5e8803ee4f1bd1d9e38d8bc1
#
_entry.id   5de1897c5e8803ee4f1bd1d9e38d8bc1
#
_cell.length_a   1.000
_cell.length_b   1.000
_cell.length_c   1.000
_cell.angle_alpha   90.00
_cell.angle_beta   90.00
_cell.angle_gamma   90.00
#
_symmetry.space_group_name_H-M   'P 1'
#
loop_
_entity.id
_entity.type
_entity.pdbx_description
1 polymer ?
#
loop_
_entity_poly.entity_id
_entity_poly.type
_entity_poly.pdbx_seq_one_letter_code
_entity_poly.pdbx_strand_id
1 'polypeptide(L)'
;SLPNGPRNRVWNTGSGKAEFTIHPIPHIELADDQYLMATVRSHDQYNTTIYGLDDRYRGIYGERRVVMMNPQDIADAGFTEGQIVDLTSHFEDGERHAPRFVIVRQDVPRRCVFTYFPEANPLVPARSVARLSNTPTSKSVVISMRPAE
;
A
#
# COMPACT_ATOMS: atom_id res chain seq x y z
N SER A 1 14.88 -16.18 -26.33
CA SER A 1 13.58 -15.70 -25.83
C SER A 1 12.98 -16.74 -24.89
N LEU A 2 12.27 -16.29 -23.87
CA LEU A 2 11.55 -17.21 -23.01
C LEU A 2 10.38 -17.87 -23.77
N PRO A 3 10.15 -19.17 -23.57
CA PRO A 3 8.98 -19.84 -24.15
C PRO A 3 7.68 -19.18 -23.67
N ASN A 4 6.77 -18.92 -24.57
CA ASN A 4 5.46 -18.36 -24.27
C ASN A 4 4.38 -19.25 -24.90
N GLY A 5 3.96 -20.27 -24.15
CA GLY A 5 2.93 -21.20 -24.59
C GLY A 5 1.62 -20.52 -25.01
N PRO A 6 1.06 -19.57 -24.22
CA PRO A 6 -0.18 -18.87 -24.59
C PRO A 6 -0.11 -18.13 -25.93
N ARG A 7 1.04 -17.57 -26.31
CA ARG A 7 1.23 -16.96 -27.63
C ARG A 7 1.02 -17.95 -28.76
N ASN A 8 1.41 -19.21 -28.55
CA ASN A 8 1.28 -20.30 -29.52
C ASN A 8 0.00 -21.10 -29.29
N ARG A 9 -0.91 -20.64 -28.42
CA ARG A 9 -2.14 -21.35 -28.03
C ARG A 9 -1.87 -22.75 -27.47
N VAL A 10 -0.76 -22.90 -26.75
CA VAL A 10 -0.38 -24.13 -26.06
C VAL A 10 -0.52 -23.89 -24.55
N TRP A 11 -1.36 -24.67 -23.89
CA TRP A 11 -1.60 -24.60 -22.45
C TRP A 11 -1.26 -25.94 -21.80
N ASN A 12 -0.42 -25.90 -20.77
CA ASN A 12 -0.05 -27.09 -20.00
C ASN A 12 -1.09 -27.35 -18.87
N THR A 13 -2.33 -27.51 -19.28
CA THR A 13 -3.46 -27.87 -18.41
C THR A 13 -3.94 -29.27 -18.71
N GLY A 14 -4.71 -29.89 -17.82
CA GLY A 14 -5.27 -31.21 -18.04
C GLY A 14 -6.15 -31.32 -19.27
N SER A 15 -6.83 -30.24 -19.65
CA SER A 15 -7.70 -30.15 -20.84
C SER A 15 -6.96 -29.74 -22.10
N GLY A 16 -5.71 -29.27 -22.00
CA GLY A 16 -4.96 -28.66 -23.10
C GLY A 16 -5.52 -27.31 -23.57
N LYS A 17 -6.45 -26.71 -22.83
CA LYS A 17 -7.08 -25.42 -23.13
C LYS A 17 -6.79 -24.43 -21.98
N ALA A 18 -6.97 -23.13 -22.25
CA ALA A 18 -6.98 -22.14 -21.18
C ALA A 18 -8.11 -22.45 -20.19
N GLU A 19 -7.77 -22.47 -18.91
CA GLU A 19 -8.71 -22.73 -17.82
C GLU A 19 -8.82 -21.48 -16.94
N PHE A 20 -10.04 -21.03 -16.68
CA PHE A 20 -10.32 -19.93 -15.77
C PHE A 20 -10.52 -20.47 -14.37
N THR A 21 -9.85 -19.86 -13.39
CA THR A 21 -10.05 -20.17 -11.98
C THR A 21 -10.94 -19.11 -11.34
N ILE A 22 -11.87 -19.56 -10.51
CA ILE A 22 -12.74 -18.68 -9.73
C ILE A 22 -12.17 -18.58 -8.33
N HIS A 23 -11.87 -17.35 -7.89
CA HIS A 23 -11.38 -17.08 -6.56
C HIS A 23 -12.35 -16.14 -5.83
N PRO A 24 -12.64 -16.38 -4.53
CA PRO A 24 -13.36 -15.40 -3.73
C PRO A 24 -12.52 -14.13 -3.60
N ILE A 25 -13.19 -12.98 -3.52
CA ILE A 25 -12.55 -11.71 -3.19
C ILE A 25 -12.12 -11.78 -1.72
N PRO A 26 -10.82 -11.60 -1.40
CA PRO A 26 -10.39 -11.58 -0.02
C PRO A 26 -11.02 -10.39 0.72
N HIS A 27 -11.53 -10.65 1.91
CA HIS A 27 -12.04 -9.63 2.82
C HIS A 27 -11.04 -9.44 3.96
N ILE A 28 -10.68 -8.19 4.23
CA ILE A 28 -9.84 -7.80 5.36
C ILE A 28 -10.72 -7.00 6.31
N GLU A 29 -10.93 -7.53 7.50
CA GLU A 29 -11.65 -6.83 8.55
C GLU A 29 -10.77 -5.74 9.15
N LEU A 30 -11.35 -4.54 9.28
CA LEU A 30 -10.70 -3.37 9.86
C LEU A 30 -11.49 -2.89 11.07
N ALA A 31 -10.83 -2.65 12.19
CA ALA A 31 -11.41 -1.92 13.31
C ALA A 31 -11.74 -0.47 12.92
N ASP A 32 -12.54 0.23 13.72
CA ASP A 32 -13.06 1.56 13.34
C ASP A 32 -11.98 2.60 13.05
N ASP A 33 -10.86 2.53 13.74
CA ASP A 33 -9.69 3.43 13.60
C ASP A 33 -8.63 2.93 12.61
N GLN A 34 -8.89 1.81 11.92
CA GLN A 34 -7.92 1.18 11.03
C GLN A 34 -8.18 1.49 9.55
N TYR A 35 -7.10 1.49 8.79
CA TYR A 35 -7.04 1.71 7.35
C TYR A 35 -6.21 0.63 6.68
N LEU A 36 -6.54 0.35 5.43
CA LEU A 36 -5.75 -0.54 4.59
C LEU A 36 -4.71 0.28 3.81
N MET A 37 -3.45 0.12 4.19
CA MET A 37 -2.35 0.84 3.57
C MET A 37 -1.75 0.06 2.39
N ALA A 38 -1.50 0.76 1.30
CA ALA A 38 -0.66 0.27 0.21
C ALA A 38 0.54 1.19 -0.01
N THR A 39 1.74 0.60 -0.15
CA THR A 39 2.91 1.38 -0.55
C THR A 39 2.89 1.62 -2.05
N VAL A 40 3.23 2.82 -2.48
CA VAL A 40 3.29 3.20 -3.89
C VAL A 40 4.62 3.88 -4.22
N ARG A 41 4.97 3.95 -5.48
CA ARG A 41 6.06 4.80 -5.97
C ARG A 41 5.56 6.20 -6.23
N SER A 42 6.41 7.19 -5.96
CA SER A 42 6.20 8.53 -6.53
C SER A 42 6.37 8.48 -8.05
N HIS A 43 5.85 9.47 -8.73
CA HIS A 43 6.19 9.65 -10.14
C HIS A 43 7.71 9.90 -10.26
N ASP A 44 8.31 9.49 -11.34
CA ASP A 44 9.75 9.56 -11.58
C ASP A 44 10.62 8.71 -10.62
N GLN A 45 10.02 7.89 -9.74
CA GLN A 45 10.77 6.97 -8.90
C GLN A 45 11.14 5.70 -9.67
N TYR A 46 12.45 5.43 -9.73
CA TYR A 46 12.98 4.19 -10.26
C TYR A 46 13.44 3.26 -9.12
N ASN A 47 12.66 2.19 -8.93
CA ASN A 47 12.89 1.23 -7.85
C ASN A 47 12.89 1.88 -6.45
N THR A 48 13.87 1.57 -5.59
CA THR A 48 13.98 2.08 -4.22
C THR A 48 15.11 3.09 -4.03
N THR A 49 15.88 3.37 -5.08
CA THR A 49 17.14 4.08 -4.97
C THR A 49 17.20 5.41 -5.72
N ILE A 50 16.42 5.57 -6.78
CA ILE A 50 16.39 6.78 -7.58
C ILE A 50 15.01 7.42 -7.47
N TYR A 51 14.92 8.52 -6.73
CA TYR A 51 13.71 9.31 -6.58
C TYR A 51 14.05 10.73 -6.12
N GLY A 52 13.18 11.66 -6.49
CA GLY A 52 13.20 13.02 -5.96
C GLY A 52 12.20 13.17 -4.81
N LEU A 53 12.13 14.37 -4.26
CA LEU A 53 11.18 14.72 -3.20
C LEU A 53 9.80 15.12 -3.74
N ASP A 54 9.70 15.32 -5.06
CA ASP A 54 8.51 15.83 -5.71
C ASP A 54 7.76 14.72 -6.45
N ASP A 55 6.44 14.72 -6.29
CA ASP A 55 5.50 13.97 -7.13
C ASP A 55 4.51 14.94 -7.76
N ARG A 56 4.90 15.51 -8.90
CA ARG A 56 4.12 16.52 -9.62
C ARG A 56 2.73 16.05 -10.07
N TYR A 57 2.55 14.72 -10.25
CA TYR A 57 1.26 14.16 -10.66
C TYR A 57 0.27 14.05 -9.52
N ARG A 58 0.77 13.98 -8.29
CA ARG A 58 -0.06 13.96 -7.08
C ARG A 58 -0.07 15.31 -6.34
N GLY A 59 0.67 16.31 -6.85
CA GLY A 59 0.76 17.62 -6.22
C GLY A 59 1.51 17.62 -4.89
N ILE A 60 2.44 16.69 -4.70
CA ILE A 60 3.26 16.57 -3.49
C ILE A 60 4.65 17.08 -3.80
N TYR A 61 5.15 18.02 -2.99
CA TYR A 61 6.43 18.68 -3.21
C TYR A 61 7.25 18.73 -1.92
N GLY A 62 8.55 18.46 -2.05
CA GLY A 62 9.52 18.59 -0.97
C GLY A 62 9.38 17.56 0.16
N GLU A 63 8.48 16.59 0.03
CA GLU A 63 8.18 15.63 1.11
C GLU A 63 7.84 14.24 0.55
N ARG A 64 8.28 13.22 1.28
CA ARG A 64 7.97 11.83 0.96
C ARG A 64 7.32 11.04 2.11
N ARG A 65 7.47 11.53 3.36
CA ARG A 65 6.73 10.96 4.48
C ARG A 65 5.29 11.48 4.48
N VAL A 66 4.51 11.00 3.51
CA VAL A 66 3.11 11.39 3.33
C VAL A 66 2.19 10.18 3.45
N VAL A 67 1.00 10.43 3.97
CA VAL A 67 -0.13 9.49 3.92
C VAL A 67 -1.25 10.14 3.12
N MET A 68 -1.51 9.59 1.93
CA MET A 68 -2.56 10.02 1.03
C MET A 68 -3.88 9.38 1.45
N MET A 69 -4.88 10.19 1.75
CA MET A 69 -6.09 9.76 2.41
C MET A 69 -7.34 10.38 1.77
N ASN A 70 -8.44 9.64 1.80
CA ASN A 70 -9.73 10.13 1.31
C ASN A 70 -10.19 11.34 2.15
N PRO A 71 -10.73 12.41 1.52
CA PRO A 71 -11.19 13.60 2.24
C PRO A 71 -12.22 13.33 3.33
N GLN A 72 -13.13 12.38 3.09
CA GLN A 72 -14.15 12.02 4.07
C GLN A 72 -13.56 11.24 5.25
N ASP A 73 -12.58 10.38 5.00
CA ASP A 73 -11.88 9.66 6.08
C ASP A 73 -11.05 10.61 6.95
N ILE A 74 -10.46 11.65 6.36
CA ILE A 74 -9.77 12.71 7.10
C ILE A 74 -10.74 13.41 8.06
N ALA A 75 -11.93 13.79 7.56
CA ALA A 75 -12.94 14.45 8.36
C ALA A 75 -13.53 13.54 9.45
N ASP A 76 -13.87 12.29 9.11
CA ASP A 76 -14.45 11.32 10.04
C ASP A 76 -13.49 10.96 11.18
N ALA A 77 -12.18 10.94 10.90
CA ALA A 77 -11.14 10.72 11.91
C ALA A 77 -10.77 11.95 12.73
N GLY A 78 -11.34 13.11 12.41
CA GLY A 78 -11.03 14.38 13.09
C GLY A 78 -9.64 14.94 12.76
N PHE A 79 -9.06 14.50 11.65
CA PHE A 79 -7.79 15.03 11.16
C PHE A 79 -7.99 16.24 10.23
N THR A 80 -6.88 16.89 9.90
CA THR A 80 -6.83 17.96 8.90
C THR A 80 -5.74 17.68 7.88
N GLU A 81 -5.92 18.20 6.67
CA GLU A 81 -4.88 18.17 5.65
C GLU A 81 -3.62 18.89 6.13
N GLY A 82 -2.45 18.33 5.89
CA GLY A 82 -1.16 18.85 6.35
C GLY A 82 -0.82 18.47 7.81
N GLN A 83 -1.75 17.85 8.55
CA GLN A 83 -1.47 17.38 9.90
C GLN A 83 -0.40 16.29 9.90
N ILE A 84 0.51 16.36 10.89
CA ILE A 84 1.52 15.33 11.08
C ILE A 84 0.97 14.23 12.00
N VAL A 85 1.08 12.99 11.54
CA VAL A 85 0.59 11.80 12.25
C VAL A 85 1.68 10.73 12.33
N ASP A 86 1.60 9.90 13.35
CA ASP A 86 2.36 8.67 13.47
C ASP A 86 1.52 7.50 12.99
N LEU A 87 2.14 6.61 12.21
CA LEU A 87 1.51 5.41 11.68
C LEU A 87 1.93 4.19 12.49
N THR A 88 0.96 3.32 12.80
CA THR A 88 1.21 2.04 13.45
C THR A 88 0.62 0.93 12.60
N SER A 89 1.42 -0.05 12.19
CA SER A 89 0.91 -1.24 11.51
C SER A 89 0.63 -2.37 12.51
N HIS A 90 -0.39 -3.15 12.23
CA HIS A 90 -0.87 -4.26 13.04
C HIS A 90 -0.73 -5.57 12.28
N PHE A 91 -0.05 -6.55 12.86
CA PHE A 91 0.09 -7.88 12.29
C PHE A 91 0.18 -8.93 13.40
N GLU A 92 0.08 -10.22 13.06
CA GLU A 92 0.11 -11.34 14.01
C GLU A 92 1.33 -11.36 14.94
N ASP A 93 2.48 -10.85 14.45
CA ASP A 93 3.74 -10.83 15.20
C ASP A 93 4.00 -9.49 15.92
N GLY A 94 3.01 -8.62 16.01
CA GLY A 94 3.05 -7.36 16.75
C GLY A 94 2.94 -6.10 15.91
N GLU A 95 3.15 -4.97 16.55
CA GLU A 95 3.03 -3.64 15.97
C GLU A 95 4.37 -3.09 15.47
N ARG A 96 4.28 -2.20 14.47
CA ARG A 96 5.42 -1.45 13.95
C ARG A 96 5.04 0.00 13.79
N HIS A 97 5.98 0.89 14.10
CA HIS A 97 5.73 2.32 14.14
C HIS A 97 6.58 3.06 13.12
N ALA A 98 5.96 4.01 12.43
CA ALA A 98 6.65 4.93 11.53
C ALA A 98 6.15 6.35 11.84
N PRO A 99 7.01 7.22 12.41
CA PRO A 99 6.60 8.53 12.88
C PRO A 99 6.57 9.58 11.77
N ARG A 100 5.77 10.64 12.02
CA ARG A 100 5.81 11.92 11.31
C ARG A 100 5.50 11.84 9.83
N PHE A 101 4.34 11.31 9.48
CA PHE A 101 3.78 11.37 8.13
C PHE A 101 2.81 12.55 8.01
N VAL A 102 2.87 13.26 6.91
CA VAL A 102 1.98 14.37 6.60
C VAL A 102 0.73 13.86 5.90
N ILE A 103 -0.44 14.20 6.41
CA ILE A 103 -1.72 13.87 5.74
C ILE A 103 -1.86 14.70 4.46
N VAL A 104 -2.07 14.00 3.35
CA VAL A 104 -2.33 14.59 2.04
C VAL A 104 -3.69 14.11 1.54
N ARG A 105 -4.54 15.06 1.18
CA ARG A 105 -5.85 14.78 0.59
C ARG A 105 -5.69 14.22 -0.81
N GLN A 106 -6.26 13.03 -1.06
CA GLN A 106 -6.27 12.38 -2.37
C GLN A 106 -7.59 11.65 -2.60
N ASP A 107 -7.99 11.54 -3.85
CA ASP A 107 -9.16 10.75 -4.25
C ASP A 107 -8.81 9.26 -4.28
N VAL A 108 -8.81 8.66 -3.08
CA VAL A 108 -8.56 7.23 -2.85
C VAL A 108 -9.81 6.58 -2.26
N PRO A 109 -9.99 5.26 -2.41
CA PRO A 109 -11.13 4.57 -1.80
C PRO A 109 -11.21 4.80 -0.30
N ARG A 110 -12.45 4.79 0.23
CA ARG A 110 -12.69 4.89 1.67
C ARG A 110 -11.98 3.78 2.43
N ARG A 111 -11.47 4.13 3.60
CA ARG A 111 -10.70 3.22 4.46
C ARG A 111 -9.41 2.66 3.83
N CYS A 112 -8.96 3.25 2.71
CA CYS A 112 -7.68 2.96 2.08
C CYS A 112 -6.77 4.19 2.14
N VAL A 113 -5.47 3.95 2.35
CA VAL A 113 -4.46 5.00 2.33
C VAL A 113 -3.24 4.56 1.51
N PHE A 114 -2.56 5.52 0.91
CA PHE A 114 -1.31 5.27 0.21
C PHE A 114 -0.15 6.03 0.84
N THR A 115 1.01 5.39 0.87
CA THR A 115 2.27 5.96 1.34
C THR A 115 3.38 5.65 0.36
N TYR A 116 4.43 6.46 0.34
CA TYR A 116 5.59 6.12 -0.47
C TYR A 116 6.48 5.08 0.20
N PHE A 117 7.14 4.28 -0.60
CA PHE A 117 8.27 3.49 -0.16
C PHE A 117 9.58 4.07 -0.77
N PRO A 118 10.72 4.00 -0.08
CA PRO A 118 10.98 3.17 1.11
C PRO A 118 10.50 3.73 2.46
N GLU A 119 9.93 4.93 2.51
CA GLU A 119 9.58 5.62 3.77
C GLU A 119 8.63 4.79 4.65
N ALA A 120 7.65 4.10 4.04
CA ALA A 120 6.70 3.24 4.75
C ALA A 120 7.16 1.77 4.92
N ASN A 121 8.34 1.38 4.46
CA ASN A 121 8.82 0.01 4.59
C ASN A 121 8.87 -0.51 6.04
N PRO A 122 9.20 0.31 7.06
CA PRO A 122 9.15 -0.17 8.45
C PRO A 122 7.80 -0.71 8.88
N LEU A 123 6.70 -0.28 8.25
CA LEU A 123 5.35 -0.74 8.55
C LEU A 123 5.00 -2.10 7.93
N VAL A 124 5.78 -2.58 6.95
CA VAL A 124 5.52 -3.85 6.27
C VAL A 124 6.07 -5.00 7.12
N PRO A 125 5.21 -5.93 7.61
CA PRO A 125 5.67 -7.03 8.43
C PRO A 125 6.59 -7.97 7.65
N ALA A 126 7.74 -8.31 8.20
CA ALA A 126 8.71 -9.20 7.54
C ALA A 126 8.16 -10.61 7.28
N ARG A 127 7.19 -11.06 8.11
CA ARG A 127 6.55 -12.37 7.98
C ARG A 127 5.32 -12.35 7.08
N SER A 128 4.83 -11.17 6.70
CA SER A 128 3.71 -11.02 5.78
C SER A 128 4.18 -11.14 4.33
N VAL A 129 4.14 -12.35 3.82
CA VAL A 129 4.62 -12.68 2.48
C VAL A 129 3.58 -13.48 1.70
N ALA A 130 3.63 -13.34 0.38
CA ALA A 130 2.79 -14.13 -0.51
C ALA A 130 3.21 -15.61 -0.45
N ARG A 131 2.24 -16.49 -0.28
CA ARG A 131 2.41 -17.92 0.04
C ARG A 131 3.40 -18.70 -0.83
N LEU A 132 3.47 -18.41 -2.12
CA LEU A 132 4.32 -19.17 -3.03
C LEU A 132 5.61 -18.45 -3.42
N SER A 133 5.57 -17.12 -3.49
CA SER A 133 6.70 -16.32 -3.98
C SER A 133 7.56 -15.72 -2.87
N ASN A 134 7.13 -15.79 -1.60
CA ASN A 134 7.74 -15.08 -0.47
C ASN A 134 7.91 -13.56 -0.69
N THR A 135 7.13 -13.00 -1.61
CA THR A 135 7.14 -11.55 -1.86
C THR A 135 6.45 -10.82 -0.73
N PRO A 136 7.06 -9.78 -0.13
CA PRO A 136 6.43 -8.98 0.93
C PRO A 136 5.09 -8.40 0.49
N THR A 137 4.07 -8.48 1.36
CA THR A 137 2.71 -8.00 1.07
C THR A 137 2.57 -6.53 1.46
N SER A 138 3.22 -5.66 0.70
CA SER A 138 3.25 -4.21 0.96
C SER A 138 2.03 -3.43 0.42
N LYS A 139 1.00 -4.14 -0.04
CA LYS A 139 -0.21 -3.54 -0.63
C LYS A 139 -1.48 -3.74 0.20
N SER A 140 -1.37 -4.41 1.33
CA SER A 140 -2.52 -4.72 2.19
C SER A 140 -2.08 -4.74 3.65
N VAL A 141 -1.49 -3.64 4.11
CA VAL A 141 -1.01 -3.51 5.49
C VAL A 141 -2.08 -2.80 6.31
N VAL A 142 -2.55 -3.43 7.37
CA VAL A 142 -3.50 -2.81 8.31
C VAL A 142 -2.74 -1.83 9.19
N ILE A 143 -3.19 -0.57 9.21
CA ILE A 143 -2.58 0.49 10.02
C ILE A 143 -3.63 1.27 10.80
N SER A 144 -3.22 1.88 11.90
CA SER A 144 -3.91 2.98 12.57
C SER A 144 -3.04 4.24 12.56
N MET A 145 -3.65 5.39 12.87
CA MET A 145 -2.97 6.69 12.89
C MET A 145 -3.31 7.45 14.16
N ARG A 146 -2.34 8.22 14.66
CA ARG A 146 -2.54 9.18 15.75
C ARG A 146 -1.81 10.49 15.44
N PRO A 147 -2.26 11.64 15.99
CA PRO A 147 -1.46 12.87 15.92
C PRO A 147 -0.04 12.63 16.43
N ALA A 148 0.96 13.16 15.72
CA ALA A 148 2.34 13.12 16.19
C ALA A 148 2.51 14.07 17.39
N GLU A 149 3.28 13.63 18.37
CA GLU A 149 3.67 14.44 19.53
C GLU A 149 4.76 15.46 19.17
#